data_66a8ece57fd666784f338fae8be4233e
#
_entry.id   66a8ece57fd666784f338fae8be4233e
#
_cell.length_a   1.000
_cell.length_b   1.000
_cell.length_c   1.000
_cell.angle_alpha   90.00
_cell.angle_beta   90.00
_cell.angle_gamma   90.00
#
_symmetry.space_group_name_H-M   'P 1'
#
loop_
_entity.id
_entity.type
_entity.pdbx_description
1 polymer ?
#
loop_
_entity_poly.entity_id
_entity_poly.type
_entity_poly.pdbx_seq_one_letter_code
_entity_poly.pdbx_strand_id
1 'polypeptide(L)'
;MNVKLKRDGLTLRGELLLPEKDSYDIAILMHGFTGNRNGELLTALADALLEKGVASVRFDFNGHGDSDGKLEDMTVLNEIADAKVILDYAKSLEHVRNIFLFGHSQGGVVASMIAGYYPEVFKKIILSAPAATLKDDAIKGECQGTTYDPVQIPDKIHVHEHTIGGFYFRIAQSLPIYEIASHYT
;
A
#
# COMPACT_ATOMS: atom_id res chain seq x y z
N MET A 1 2.92 18.60 4.00
CA MET A 1 2.64 18.61 5.46
C MET A 1 2.80 17.20 6.01
N ASN A 2 3.50 17.06 7.15
CA ASN A 2 3.65 15.72 7.78
C ASN A 2 2.33 15.26 8.39
N VAL A 3 1.99 14.00 8.15
CA VAL A 3 0.78 13.33 8.66
C VAL A 3 1.18 12.20 9.60
N LYS A 4 0.47 12.07 10.72
CA LYS A 4 0.62 10.97 11.68
C LYS A 4 -0.74 10.42 12.01
N LEU A 5 -0.98 9.15 11.73
CA LEU A 5 -2.26 8.49 11.96
C LEU A 5 -2.05 7.28 12.88
N LYS A 6 -3.05 6.99 13.67
CA LYS A 6 -3.03 5.84 14.60
C LYS A 6 -3.80 4.65 14.03
N ARG A 7 -3.21 3.48 14.10
CA ARG A 7 -3.82 2.19 13.77
C ARG A 7 -3.36 1.13 14.78
N ASP A 8 -4.25 0.62 15.60
CA ASP A 8 -3.99 -0.49 16.54
C ASP A 8 -2.72 -0.31 17.41
N GLY A 9 -2.51 0.91 17.94
CA GLY A 9 -1.33 1.25 18.73
C GLY A 9 -0.11 1.67 17.93
N LEU A 10 -0.06 1.43 16.63
CA LEU A 10 1.00 1.89 15.73
C LEU A 10 0.74 3.33 15.27
N THR A 11 1.82 4.04 14.94
CA THR A 11 1.75 5.35 14.28
C THR A 11 2.21 5.20 12.83
N LEU A 12 1.33 5.42 11.89
CA LEU A 12 1.67 5.53 10.47
C LEU A 12 2.12 6.97 10.19
N ARG A 13 3.18 7.11 9.39
CA ARG A 13 3.74 8.40 9.02
C ARG A 13 3.57 8.62 7.52
N GLY A 14 3.13 9.80 7.18
CA GLY A 14 2.87 10.18 5.80
C GLY A 14 3.18 11.64 5.52
N GLU A 15 2.98 12.02 4.29
CA GLU A 15 3.05 13.38 3.82
C GLU A 15 1.84 13.70 2.93
N LEU A 16 1.23 14.83 3.22
CA LEU A 16 0.13 15.40 2.44
C LEU A 16 0.64 16.62 1.65
N LEU A 17 0.46 16.61 0.35
CA LEU A 17 0.63 17.77 -0.53
C LEU A 17 -0.74 18.28 -0.94
N LEU A 18 -0.98 19.57 -0.74
CA LEU A 18 -2.24 20.24 -1.08
C LEU A 18 -1.98 21.33 -2.13
N PRO A 19 -2.79 21.40 -3.19
CA PRO A 19 -2.74 22.52 -4.12
C PRO A 19 -3.37 23.77 -3.49
N GLU A 20 -3.02 24.95 -3.98
CA GLU A 20 -3.66 26.23 -3.62
C GLU A 20 -5.02 26.36 -4.34
N LYS A 21 -6.02 25.60 -3.91
CA LYS A 21 -7.38 25.57 -4.47
C LYS A 21 -8.42 25.39 -3.37
N ASP A 22 -9.59 25.99 -3.56
CA ASP A 22 -10.73 25.85 -2.62
C ASP A 22 -11.30 24.43 -2.59
N SER A 23 -11.19 23.68 -3.68
CA SER A 23 -11.59 22.27 -3.76
C SER A 23 -10.68 21.51 -4.71
N TYR A 24 -10.39 20.25 -4.39
CA TYR A 24 -9.42 19.44 -5.11
C TYR A 24 -9.78 17.95 -5.12
N ASP A 25 -9.17 17.24 -6.04
CA ASP A 25 -9.13 15.77 -6.02
C ASP A 25 -7.89 15.33 -5.25
N ILE A 26 -7.93 14.14 -4.63
CA ILE A 26 -6.79 13.61 -3.88
C ILE A 26 -6.41 12.20 -4.36
N ALA A 27 -5.11 11.94 -4.47
CA ALA A 27 -4.56 10.62 -4.75
C ALA A 27 -3.88 10.04 -3.49
N ILE A 28 -4.21 8.80 -3.13
CA ILE A 28 -3.50 8.02 -2.13
C ILE A 28 -2.42 7.21 -2.84
N LEU A 29 -1.14 7.40 -2.46
CA LEU A 29 0.01 6.79 -3.13
C LEU A 29 0.63 5.72 -2.23
N MET A 30 0.70 4.47 -2.73
CA MET A 30 1.14 3.28 -2.01
C MET A 30 2.43 2.73 -2.60
N HIS A 31 3.47 2.61 -1.77
CA HIS A 31 4.76 2.02 -2.15
C HIS A 31 4.71 0.49 -2.22
N GLY A 32 5.73 -0.13 -2.80
CA GLY A 32 5.85 -1.58 -2.90
C GLY A 32 6.59 -2.21 -1.71
N PHE A 33 6.81 -3.54 -1.82
CA PHE A 33 7.55 -4.36 -0.87
C PHE A 33 8.89 -3.71 -0.49
N THR A 34 9.17 -3.60 0.80
CA THR A 34 10.37 -2.95 1.37
C THR A 34 10.62 -1.48 0.98
N GLY A 35 9.67 -0.86 0.28
CA GLY A 35 9.74 0.55 -0.11
C GLY A 35 9.37 1.50 1.02
N ASN A 36 9.23 2.77 0.68
CA ASN A 36 8.76 3.81 1.59
C ASN A 36 8.17 5.00 0.80
N ARG A 37 7.51 5.93 1.50
CA ARG A 37 6.87 7.12 0.92
C ARG A 37 7.81 8.07 0.17
N ASN A 38 9.13 8.03 0.49
CA ASN A 38 10.13 8.91 -0.10
C ASN A 38 10.81 8.29 -1.34
N GLY A 39 10.35 7.12 -1.80
CA GLY A 39 10.81 6.53 -3.05
C GLY A 39 10.62 7.48 -4.24
N GLU A 40 11.58 7.48 -5.17
CA GLU A 40 11.62 8.39 -6.33
C GLU A 40 10.30 8.40 -7.12
N LEU A 41 9.72 7.23 -7.38
CA LEU A 41 8.45 7.12 -8.13
C LEU A 41 7.31 7.88 -7.43
N LEU A 42 7.15 7.69 -6.10
CA LEU A 42 6.05 8.30 -5.37
C LEU A 42 6.26 9.80 -5.19
N THR A 43 7.49 10.25 -4.99
CA THR A 43 7.81 11.67 -4.88
C THR A 43 7.57 12.40 -6.18
N ALA A 44 8.10 11.87 -7.29
CA ALA A 44 7.91 12.46 -8.62
C ALA A 44 6.43 12.50 -9.02
N LEU A 45 5.67 11.44 -8.71
CA LEU A 45 4.23 11.41 -8.97
C LEU A 45 3.49 12.45 -8.13
N ALA A 46 3.82 12.58 -6.83
CA ALA A 46 3.19 13.55 -5.95
C ALA A 46 3.42 14.99 -6.41
N ASP A 47 4.63 15.31 -6.86
CA ASP A 47 4.98 16.63 -7.40
C ASP A 47 4.23 16.91 -8.72
N ALA A 48 4.19 15.94 -9.64
CA ALA A 48 3.47 16.06 -10.89
C ALA A 48 1.94 16.24 -10.69
N LEU A 49 1.36 15.54 -9.69
CA LEU A 49 -0.04 15.71 -9.32
C LEU A 49 -0.30 17.11 -8.76
N LEU A 50 0.58 17.61 -7.90
CA LEU A 50 0.48 18.94 -7.32
C LEU A 50 0.49 20.03 -8.41
N GLU A 51 1.38 19.93 -9.41
CA GLU A 51 1.42 20.81 -10.59
C GLU A 51 0.10 20.82 -11.38
N LYS A 52 -0.63 19.70 -11.38
CA LYS A 52 -1.96 19.58 -12.01
C LYS A 52 -3.10 20.03 -11.08
N GLY A 53 -2.77 20.45 -9.85
CA GLY A 53 -3.76 20.87 -8.86
C GLY A 53 -4.55 19.72 -8.25
N VAL A 54 -3.91 18.55 -8.17
CA VAL A 54 -4.40 17.35 -7.48
C VAL A 54 -3.59 17.18 -6.19
N ALA A 55 -4.27 17.03 -5.07
CA ALA A 55 -3.63 16.71 -3.81
C ALA A 55 -3.09 15.26 -3.82
N SER A 56 -2.10 14.99 -2.98
CA SER A 56 -1.67 13.62 -2.76
C SER A 56 -1.34 13.36 -1.30
N VAL A 57 -1.63 12.15 -0.83
CA VAL A 57 -1.12 11.61 0.43
C VAL A 57 -0.32 10.36 0.13
N ARG A 58 0.97 10.36 0.53
CA ARG A 58 1.88 9.22 0.50
C ARG A 58 2.29 8.89 1.92
N PHE A 59 2.43 7.62 2.22
CA PHE A 59 2.69 7.16 3.59
C PHE A 59 3.55 5.91 3.59
N ASP A 60 4.18 5.64 4.72
CA ASP A 60 4.86 4.37 4.96
C ASP A 60 3.88 3.38 5.57
N PHE A 61 3.78 2.18 5.01
CA PHE A 61 3.11 1.06 5.64
C PHE A 61 3.78 0.70 6.99
N ASN A 62 3.07 0.01 7.87
CA ASN A 62 3.64 -0.47 9.12
C ASN A 62 4.94 -1.26 8.88
N GLY A 63 5.94 -1.04 9.73
CA GLY A 63 7.25 -1.67 9.61
C GLY A 63 8.14 -1.11 8.49
N HIS A 64 7.69 -0.09 7.74
CA HIS A 64 8.44 0.55 6.67
C HIS A 64 8.77 2.01 7.02
N GLY A 65 9.84 2.52 6.42
CA GLY A 65 10.24 3.91 6.53
C GLY A 65 10.28 4.41 7.97
N ASP A 66 9.50 5.46 8.26
CA ASP A 66 9.39 6.05 9.59
C ASP A 66 8.14 5.60 10.37
N SER A 67 7.29 4.75 9.80
CA SER A 67 6.11 4.19 10.47
C SER A 67 6.52 3.18 11.55
N ASP A 68 5.70 3.10 12.61
CA ASP A 68 5.93 2.13 13.68
C ASP A 68 5.73 0.69 13.16
N GLY A 69 6.22 -0.29 13.91
CA GLY A 69 6.21 -1.70 13.57
C GLY A 69 7.57 -2.21 13.15
N LYS A 70 7.62 -3.46 12.71
CA LYS A 70 8.84 -4.09 12.18
C LYS A 70 8.53 -4.70 10.83
N LEU A 71 9.48 -4.62 9.90
CA LEU A 71 9.35 -5.25 8.59
C LEU A 71 9.11 -6.77 8.68
N GLU A 72 9.68 -7.41 9.70
CA GLU A 72 9.45 -8.84 9.97
C GLU A 72 7.97 -9.18 10.24
N ASP A 73 7.20 -8.22 10.78
CA ASP A 73 5.79 -8.41 11.16
C ASP A 73 4.82 -7.94 10.05
N MET A 74 5.35 -7.45 8.94
CA MET A 74 4.56 -7.00 7.80
C MET A 74 3.74 -8.14 7.18
N THR A 75 2.51 -7.83 6.77
CA THR A 75 1.70 -8.67 5.86
C THR A 75 0.84 -7.77 4.98
N VAL A 76 0.42 -8.27 3.82
CA VAL A 76 -0.50 -7.54 2.93
C VAL A 76 -1.82 -7.19 3.64
N LEU A 77 -2.31 -8.03 4.54
CA LEU A 77 -3.52 -7.74 5.33
C LEU A 77 -3.31 -6.57 6.28
N ASN A 78 -2.13 -6.46 6.91
CA ASN A 78 -1.78 -5.32 7.74
C ASN A 78 -1.67 -4.03 6.90
N GLU A 79 -1.10 -4.12 5.69
CA GLU A 79 -1.02 -2.98 4.77
C GLU A 79 -2.41 -2.53 4.26
N ILE A 80 -3.34 -3.47 4.06
CA ILE A 80 -4.75 -3.13 3.76
C ILE A 80 -5.39 -2.38 4.94
N ALA A 81 -5.11 -2.79 6.18
CA ALA A 81 -5.59 -2.07 7.35
C ALA A 81 -4.99 -0.66 7.46
N ASP A 82 -3.70 -0.50 7.12
CA ASP A 82 -3.05 0.81 7.04
C ASP A 82 -3.71 1.68 5.97
N ALA A 83 -3.89 1.13 4.76
CA ALA A 83 -4.53 1.82 3.65
C ALA A 83 -5.95 2.28 3.98
N LYS A 84 -6.70 1.49 4.78
CA LYS A 84 -8.03 1.88 5.26
C LYS A 84 -7.97 3.11 6.15
N VAL A 85 -7.01 3.20 7.07
CA VAL A 85 -6.83 4.38 7.93
C VAL A 85 -6.47 5.61 7.11
N ILE A 86 -5.60 5.45 6.09
CA ILE A 86 -5.26 6.54 5.18
C ILE A 86 -6.48 6.98 4.35
N LEU A 87 -7.31 6.03 3.91
CA LEU A 87 -8.56 6.33 3.23
C LEU A 87 -9.51 7.14 4.12
N ASP A 88 -9.68 6.74 5.38
CA ASP A 88 -10.54 7.47 6.32
C ASP A 88 -10.02 8.89 6.57
N TYR A 89 -8.70 9.04 6.66
CA TYR A 89 -8.07 10.36 6.72
C TYR A 89 -8.34 11.18 5.46
N ALA A 90 -8.14 10.64 4.26
CA ALA A 90 -8.41 11.35 3.02
C ALA A 90 -9.88 11.78 2.91
N LYS A 91 -10.82 10.94 3.38
CA LYS A 91 -12.25 11.26 3.45
C LYS A 91 -12.59 12.34 4.48
N SER A 92 -11.78 12.51 5.52
CA SER A 92 -11.99 13.52 6.56
C SER A 92 -11.48 14.92 6.17
N LEU A 93 -10.69 15.02 5.10
CA LEU A 93 -10.20 16.30 4.62
C LEU A 93 -11.35 17.11 3.99
N GLU A 94 -11.45 18.37 4.37
CA GLU A 94 -12.41 19.30 3.78
C GLU A 94 -12.09 19.53 2.29
N HIS A 95 -13.14 19.79 1.50
CA HIS A 95 -13.02 20.17 0.10
C HIS A 95 -12.50 19.10 -0.88
N VAL A 96 -12.34 17.84 -0.45
CA VAL A 96 -12.04 16.72 -1.34
C VAL A 96 -13.27 16.37 -2.19
N ARG A 97 -13.10 16.37 -3.52
CA ARG A 97 -14.16 16.00 -4.47
C ARG A 97 -14.15 14.54 -4.83
N ASN A 98 -12.99 14.05 -5.27
CA ASN A 98 -12.79 12.67 -5.69
C ASN A 98 -11.52 12.10 -5.07
N ILE A 99 -11.52 10.79 -4.79
CA ILE A 99 -10.37 10.05 -4.28
C ILE A 99 -9.90 9.11 -5.37
N PHE A 100 -8.59 9.11 -5.63
CA PHE A 100 -7.89 8.21 -6.54
C PHE A 100 -6.93 7.33 -5.75
N LEU A 101 -6.66 6.13 -6.28
CA LEU A 101 -5.60 5.27 -5.75
C LEU A 101 -4.47 5.12 -6.77
N PHE A 102 -3.26 5.13 -6.28
CA PHE A 102 -2.08 4.65 -6.99
C PHE A 102 -1.35 3.63 -6.12
N GLY A 103 -0.99 2.49 -6.71
CA GLY A 103 -0.19 1.48 -6.03
C GLY A 103 0.89 0.91 -6.94
N HIS A 104 2.13 0.86 -6.44
CA HIS A 104 3.26 0.25 -7.11
C HIS A 104 3.58 -1.12 -6.53
N SER A 105 3.81 -2.12 -7.37
CA SER A 105 4.21 -3.47 -6.96
C SER A 105 3.24 -4.06 -5.91
N GLN A 106 3.70 -4.42 -4.71
CA GLN A 106 2.84 -4.88 -3.60
C GLN A 106 1.80 -3.82 -3.20
N GLY A 107 2.15 -2.54 -3.20
CA GLY A 107 1.17 -1.46 -3.00
C GLY A 107 0.06 -1.45 -4.06
N GLY A 108 0.35 -1.98 -5.26
CA GLY A 108 -0.66 -2.22 -6.30
C GLY A 108 -1.65 -3.33 -5.93
N VAL A 109 -1.20 -4.38 -5.25
CA VAL A 109 -2.08 -5.42 -4.69
C VAL A 109 -2.97 -4.81 -3.60
N VAL A 110 -2.38 -4.06 -2.66
CA VAL A 110 -3.14 -3.37 -1.61
C VAL A 110 -4.17 -2.42 -2.22
N ALA A 111 -3.78 -1.61 -3.23
CA ALA A 111 -4.68 -0.68 -3.90
C ALA A 111 -5.84 -1.40 -4.60
N SER A 112 -5.59 -2.51 -5.29
CA SER A 112 -6.63 -3.28 -5.97
C SER A 112 -7.62 -3.91 -4.97
N MET A 113 -7.11 -4.44 -3.85
CA MET A 113 -7.97 -5.05 -2.83
C MET A 113 -8.76 -4.00 -2.06
N ILE A 114 -8.16 -2.87 -1.67
CA ILE A 114 -8.91 -1.79 -0.98
C ILE A 114 -10.01 -1.22 -1.91
N ALA A 115 -9.74 -1.10 -3.21
CA ALA A 115 -10.74 -0.70 -4.18
C ALA A 115 -11.90 -1.70 -4.28
N GLY A 116 -11.61 -3.00 -4.26
CA GLY A 116 -12.62 -4.04 -4.24
C GLY A 116 -13.46 -4.08 -2.96
N TYR A 117 -12.87 -3.73 -1.79
CA TYR A 117 -13.61 -3.60 -0.54
C TYR A 117 -14.50 -2.35 -0.48
N TYR A 118 -14.14 -1.30 -1.22
CA TYR A 118 -14.85 -0.01 -1.24
C TYR A 118 -15.08 0.48 -2.67
N PRO A 119 -15.81 -0.29 -3.52
CA PRO A 119 -15.87 -0.04 -4.97
C PRO A 119 -16.47 1.33 -5.35
N GLU A 120 -17.38 1.86 -4.51
CA GLU A 120 -18.04 3.14 -4.78
C GLU A 120 -17.23 4.37 -4.34
N VAL A 121 -16.08 4.17 -3.69
CA VAL A 121 -15.33 5.28 -3.08
C VAL A 121 -14.35 5.92 -4.06
N PHE A 122 -13.73 5.10 -4.90
CA PHE A 122 -12.63 5.56 -5.73
C PHE A 122 -13.10 5.92 -7.14
N LYS A 123 -12.75 7.11 -7.59
CA LYS A 123 -13.07 7.56 -8.94
C LYS A 123 -12.27 6.78 -10.00
N LYS A 124 -11.00 6.49 -9.72
CA LYS A 124 -10.10 5.64 -10.53
C LYS A 124 -9.01 5.05 -9.65
N ILE A 125 -8.50 3.91 -10.10
CA ILE A 125 -7.28 3.30 -9.56
C ILE A 125 -6.22 3.20 -10.66
N ILE A 126 -4.96 3.34 -10.28
CA ILE A 126 -3.80 3.21 -11.17
C ILE A 126 -2.86 2.20 -10.53
N LEU A 127 -2.60 1.13 -11.24
CA LEU A 127 -1.71 0.05 -10.82
C LEU A 127 -0.43 0.08 -11.64
N SER A 128 0.70 0.38 -10.98
CA SER A 128 2.02 0.39 -11.61
C SER A 128 2.74 -0.91 -11.28
N ALA A 129 2.90 -1.78 -12.29
CA ALA A 129 3.54 -3.09 -12.15
C ALA A 129 3.07 -3.84 -10.88
N PRO A 130 1.75 -4.03 -10.67
CA PRO A 130 1.24 -4.65 -9.45
C PRO A 130 1.81 -6.07 -9.29
N ALA A 131 2.14 -6.46 -8.05
CA ALA A 131 2.63 -7.81 -7.74
C ALA A 131 1.47 -8.84 -7.81
N ALA A 132 0.82 -8.94 -8.96
CA ALA A 132 -0.41 -9.72 -9.15
C ALA A 132 -0.17 -11.24 -8.98
N THR A 133 1.06 -11.73 -9.16
CA THR A 133 1.45 -13.12 -8.98
C THR A 133 1.80 -13.48 -7.51
N LEU A 134 1.74 -12.54 -6.59
CA LEU A 134 2.19 -12.70 -5.20
C LEU A 134 1.64 -13.97 -4.53
N LYS A 135 0.36 -14.28 -4.72
CA LYS A 135 -0.25 -15.51 -4.20
C LYS A 135 0.36 -16.76 -4.85
N ASP A 136 0.48 -16.77 -6.16
CA ASP A 136 0.98 -17.90 -6.93
C ASP A 136 2.47 -18.15 -6.62
N ASP A 137 3.24 -17.07 -6.49
CA ASP A 137 4.66 -17.13 -6.11
C ASP A 137 4.81 -17.68 -4.68
N ALA A 138 3.97 -17.25 -3.73
CA ALA A 138 3.97 -17.77 -2.38
C ALA A 138 3.58 -19.27 -2.32
N ILE A 139 2.65 -19.73 -3.16
CA ILE A 139 2.27 -21.15 -3.28
C ILE A 139 3.43 -21.97 -3.85
N LYS A 140 4.21 -21.41 -4.79
CA LYS A 140 5.41 -22.06 -5.35
C LYS A 140 6.60 -22.04 -4.39
N GLY A 141 6.60 -21.22 -3.36
CA GLY A 141 7.72 -20.98 -2.46
C GLY A 141 8.77 -20.05 -3.06
N GLU A 142 8.33 -19.00 -3.72
CA GLU A 142 9.19 -18.00 -4.34
C GLU A 142 8.85 -16.59 -3.85
N CYS A 143 9.88 -15.75 -3.70
CA CYS A 143 9.74 -14.31 -3.46
C CYS A 143 10.98 -13.59 -3.99
N GLN A 144 10.80 -12.79 -5.05
CA GLN A 144 11.86 -11.96 -5.63
C GLN A 144 13.21 -12.71 -5.86
N GLY A 145 13.15 -13.95 -6.36
CA GLY A 145 14.32 -14.80 -6.61
C GLY A 145 14.81 -15.60 -5.40
N THR A 146 14.25 -15.37 -4.20
CA THR A 146 14.46 -16.23 -3.04
C THR A 146 13.47 -17.39 -3.06
N THR A 147 13.96 -18.62 -2.80
CA THR A 147 13.12 -19.83 -2.72
C THR A 147 13.06 -20.38 -1.31
N TYR A 148 11.91 -20.98 -0.94
CA TYR A 148 11.69 -21.60 0.35
C TYR A 148 10.71 -22.78 0.22
N ASP A 149 10.63 -23.63 1.23
CA ASP A 149 9.64 -24.72 1.25
C ASP A 149 8.24 -24.11 1.49
N PRO A 150 7.29 -24.18 0.53
CA PRO A 150 5.98 -23.59 0.69
C PRO A 150 5.05 -24.36 1.65
N VAL A 151 5.41 -25.57 2.03
CA VAL A 151 4.65 -26.40 2.99
C VAL A 151 5.18 -26.22 4.41
N GLN A 152 6.50 -26.12 4.55
CA GLN A 152 7.19 -25.92 5.84
C GLN A 152 7.89 -24.55 5.84
N ILE A 153 7.08 -23.48 5.75
CA ILE A 153 7.58 -22.12 5.69
C ILE A 153 8.35 -21.79 6.98
N PRO A 154 9.65 -21.44 6.90
CA PRO A 154 10.43 -21.03 8.07
C PRO A 154 9.82 -19.80 8.77
N ASP A 155 10.14 -19.62 10.06
CA ASP A 155 9.66 -18.45 10.82
C ASP A 155 10.20 -17.13 10.26
N LYS A 156 11.37 -17.16 9.62
CA LYS A 156 12.01 -16.01 8.97
C LYS A 156 12.64 -16.44 7.66
N ILE A 157 12.50 -15.60 6.64
CA ILE A 157 13.11 -15.79 5.32
C ILE A 157 13.88 -14.51 4.97
N HIS A 158 15.10 -14.68 4.49
CA HIS A 158 15.89 -13.55 3.97
C HIS A 158 15.57 -13.35 2.50
N VAL A 159 15.05 -12.17 2.19
CA VAL A 159 14.79 -11.71 0.82
C VAL A 159 15.68 -10.51 0.56
N HIS A 160 16.70 -10.67 -0.26
CA HIS A 160 17.79 -9.69 -0.41
C HIS A 160 18.41 -9.35 0.96
N GLU A 161 18.51 -8.05 1.29
CA GLU A 161 19.04 -7.55 2.56
C GLU A 161 18.01 -7.55 3.72
N HIS A 162 16.77 -7.98 3.45
CA HIS A 162 15.68 -7.89 4.42
C HIS A 162 15.35 -9.24 5.05
N THR A 163 14.97 -9.21 6.31
CA THR A 163 14.39 -10.37 7.01
C THR A 163 12.88 -10.21 7.06
N ILE A 164 12.17 -11.15 6.48
CA ILE A 164 10.70 -11.19 6.43
C ILE A 164 10.20 -12.34 7.28
N GLY A 165 9.18 -12.11 8.09
CA GLY A 165 8.55 -13.17 8.89
C GLY A 165 7.81 -14.18 8.02
N GLY A 166 7.90 -15.47 8.37
CA GLY A 166 7.23 -16.54 7.61
C GLY A 166 5.71 -16.38 7.56
N PHE A 167 5.14 -15.59 8.48
CA PHE A 167 3.71 -15.29 8.51
C PHE A 167 3.26 -14.50 7.27
N TYR A 168 4.11 -13.61 6.74
CA TYR A 168 3.86 -12.92 5.46
C TYR A 168 3.56 -13.91 4.34
N PHE A 169 4.40 -14.93 4.17
CA PHE A 169 4.28 -15.91 3.10
C PHE A 169 3.08 -16.84 3.31
N ARG A 170 2.81 -17.25 4.55
CA ARG A 170 1.61 -18.03 4.90
C ARG A 170 0.31 -17.29 4.57
N ILE A 171 0.25 -16.02 4.87
CA ILE A 171 -0.89 -15.15 4.52
C ILE A 171 -0.99 -14.99 2.99
N ALA A 172 0.14 -14.73 2.31
CA ALA A 172 0.17 -14.53 0.87
C ALA A 172 -0.42 -15.71 0.09
N GLN A 173 -0.19 -16.95 0.51
CA GLN A 173 -0.76 -18.16 -0.11
C GLN A 173 -2.28 -18.19 -0.15
N SER A 174 -2.96 -17.47 0.76
CA SER A 174 -4.41 -17.48 0.92
C SER A 174 -5.09 -16.17 0.49
N LEU A 175 -4.35 -15.17 0.00
CA LEU A 175 -4.90 -13.88 -0.36
C LEU A 175 -5.91 -14.01 -1.51
N PRO A 176 -7.16 -13.55 -1.36
CA PRO A 176 -8.16 -13.53 -2.44
C PRO A 176 -8.01 -12.28 -3.31
N ILE A 177 -6.83 -12.10 -3.94
CA ILE A 177 -6.47 -10.86 -4.65
C ILE A 177 -7.46 -10.57 -5.76
N TYR A 178 -7.64 -11.51 -6.69
CA TYR A 178 -8.49 -11.31 -7.86
C TYR A 178 -9.96 -11.30 -7.51
N GLU A 179 -10.37 -12.14 -6.57
CA GLU A 179 -11.75 -12.23 -6.10
C GLU A 179 -12.22 -10.89 -5.52
N ILE A 180 -11.39 -10.26 -4.69
CA ILE A 180 -11.72 -8.95 -4.10
C ILE A 180 -11.59 -7.84 -5.15
N ALA A 181 -10.50 -7.81 -5.92
CA ALA A 181 -10.29 -6.78 -6.93
C ALA A 181 -11.40 -6.72 -7.98
N SER A 182 -12.04 -7.87 -8.29
CA SER A 182 -13.13 -7.94 -9.26
C SER A 182 -14.40 -7.20 -8.86
N HIS A 183 -14.54 -6.79 -7.59
CA HIS A 183 -15.69 -5.99 -7.13
C HIS A 183 -15.57 -4.51 -7.55
N TYR A 184 -14.39 -4.03 -7.91
CA TYR A 184 -14.21 -2.69 -8.45
C TYR A 184 -14.47 -2.70 -9.96
N THR A 185 -15.52 -2.02 -10.41
CA THR A 185 -15.98 -1.97 -11.81
C THR A 185 -16.00 -0.52 -12.36
#